data_e935fe0543c019cfb7f1e7a89339f039
#
_entry.id   e935fe0543c019cfb7f1e7a89339f039
#
_cell.length_a   1.000
_cell.length_b   1.000
_cell.length_c   1.000
_cell.angle_alpha   90.00
_cell.angle_beta   90.00
_cell.angle_gamma   90.00
#
_symmetry.space_group_name_H-M   'P 1'
#
loop_
_entity.id
_entity.type
_entity.pdbx_description
1 polymer ?
#
loop_
_entity_poly.entity_id
_entity_poly.type
_entity_poly.pdbx_seq_one_letter_code
_entity_poly.pdbx_strand_id
1 'polypeptide(L)'
;MEVTQAELSSDIYNKTFDLEELKQIVAPIADKYELEAVYLFGSQARGDAKADSDYDFYIKRGKMRGLFQLSALFIDLKKALHKEVDIVLEPVTKRKLDYFLVKGIKKDGILIYENLNNKYTGDENG
;
A
#
# COMPACT_ATOMS: atom_id res chain seq x y z
N MET A 1 -31.44 9.63 -14.49
CA MET A 1 -30.77 9.10 -15.66
C MET A 1 -29.76 8.04 -15.25
N GLU A 2 -29.79 6.91 -15.89
CA GLU A 2 -28.91 5.83 -15.52
C GLU A 2 -27.56 5.97 -16.23
N VAL A 3 -26.50 5.69 -15.49
CA VAL A 3 -25.15 5.65 -16.03
C VAL A 3 -24.89 4.24 -16.51
N THR A 4 -24.28 4.10 -17.68
CA THR A 4 -23.96 2.78 -18.20
C THR A 4 -22.83 2.14 -17.37
N GLN A 5 -22.79 0.81 -17.40
CA GLN A 5 -21.73 0.07 -16.70
C GLN A 5 -20.35 0.47 -17.20
N ALA A 6 -20.23 0.70 -18.50
CA ALA A 6 -18.95 1.09 -19.11
C ALA A 6 -18.49 2.47 -18.60
N GLU A 7 -19.42 3.41 -18.47
CA GLU A 7 -19.09 4.74 -17.97
C GLU A 7 -18.65 4.70 -16.52
N LEU A 8 -19.33 3.92 -15.69
CA LEU A 8 -18.94 3.74 -14.29
C LEU A 8 -17.54 3.12 -14.18
N SER A 9 -17.27 2.11 -14.97
CA SER A 9 -15.97 1.45 -14.97
C SER A 9 -14.86 2.42 -15.38
N SER A 10 -15.12 3.22 -16.40
CA SER A 10 -14.16 4.21 -16.88
C SER A 10 -13.84 5.25 -15.81
N ASP A 11 -14.89 5.76 -15.13
CA ASP A 11 -14.71 6.74 -14.07
C ASP A 11 -13.90 6.17 -12.92
N ILE A 12 -14.18 4.93 -12.52
CA ILE A 12 -13.48 4.27 -11.43
C ILE A 12 -11.99 4.11 -11.77
N TYR A 13 -11.67 3.62 -12.96
CA TYR A 13 -10.30 3.37 -13.38
C TYR A 13 -9.50 4.65 -13.56
N ASN A 14 -10.17 5.75 -13.89
CA ASN A 14 -9.51 7.02 -14.09
C ASN A 14 -9.45 7.88 -12.82
N LYS A 15 -10.12 7.44 -11.75
CA LYS A 15 -10.13 8.19 -10.51
C LYS A 15 -8.74 8.18 -9.87
N THR A 16 -8.30 9.37 -9.45
CA THR A 16 -7.09 9.54 -8.64
C THR A 16 -7.53 9.86 -7.23
N PHE A 17 -7.07 9.06 -6.27
CA PHE A 17 -7.41 9.27 -4.87
C PHE A 17 -6.45 10.28 -4.26
N ASP A 18 -6.97 11.19 -3.45
CA ASP A 18 -6.09 12.03 -2.65
C ASP A 18 -5.54 11.19 -1.48
N LEU A 19 -4.59 11.76 -0.75
CA LEU A 19 -3.88 11.03 0.29
C LEU A 19 -4.81 10.54 1.39
N GLU A 20 -5.77 11.37 1.79
CA GLU A 20 -6.73 10.98 2.83
C GLU A 20 -7.66 9.86 2.38
N GLU A 21 -8.13 9.94 1.14
CA GLU A 21 -8.94 8.86 0.57
C GLU A 21 -8.15 7.56 0.51
N LEU A 22 -6.90 7.65 0.11
CA LEU A 22 -6.02 6.47 0.02
C LEU A 22 -5.82 5.83 1.38
N LYS A 23 -5.59 6.64 2.42
CA LYS A 23 -5.45 6.14 3.78
C LYS A 23 -6.71 5.41 4.24
N GLN A 24 -7.88 5.97 3.94
CA GLN A 24 -9.16 5.36 4.31
C GLN A 24 -9.41 4.04 3.59
N ILE A 25 -8.95 3.93 2.36
CA ILE A 25 -9.10 2.70 1.57
C ILE A 25 -8.15 1.62 2.07
N VAL A 26 -6.91 2.00 2.33
CA VAL A 26 -5.85 1.04 2.69
C VAL A 26 -5.99 0.55 4.14
N ALA A 27 -6.42 1.39 5.06
CA ALA A 27 -6.44 1.06 6.48
C ALA A 27 -7.20 -0.24 6.80
N PRO A 28 -8.44 -0.44 6.34
CA PRO A 28 -9.15 -1.69 6.66
C PRO A 28 -8.49 -2.93 6.03
N ILE A 29 -7.88 -2.75 4.87
CA ILE A 29 -7.17 -3.86 4.22
C ILE A 29 -5.91 -4.22 5.01
N ALA A 30 -5.15 -3.20 5.42
CA ALA A 30 -3.95 -3.42 6.22
C ALA A 30 -4.27 -4.05 7.57
N ASP A 31 -5.37 -3.65 8.20
CA ASP A 31 -5.83 -4.24 9.45
C ASP A 31 -6.19 -5.71 9.27
N LYS A 32 -6.87 -6.03 8.18
CA LYS A 32 -7.29 -7.40 7.87
C LYS A 32 -6.09 -8.35 7.81
N TYR A 33 -4.97 -7.90 7.27
CA TYR A 33 -3.77 -8.71 7.14
C TYR A 33 -2.77 -8.47 8.27
N GLU A 34 -3.14 -7.67 9.24
CA GLU A 34 -2.31 -7.36 10.42
C GLU A 34 -0.92 -6.85 10.03
N LEU A 35 -0.89 -5.96 9.05
CA LEU A 35 0.35 -5.33 8.60
C LEU A 35 0.87 -4.37 9.67
N GLU A 36 2.19 -4.19 9.70
CA GLU A 36 2.79 -3.22 10.61
C GLU A 36 2.70 -1.80 10.05
N ALA A 37 3.01 -1.62 8.77
CA ALA A 37 2.98 -0.30 8.14
C ALA A 37 2.90 -0.43 6.63
N VAL A 38 2.34 0.62 6.00
CA VAL A 38 2.28 0.73 4.54
C VAL A 38 2.75 2.12 4.15
N TYR A 39 3.71 2.17 3.23
CA TYR A 39 4.21 3.42 2.68
C TYR A 39 3.89 3.50 1.19
N LEU A 40 3.49 4.67 0.74
CA LEU A 40 3.32 4.96 -0.68
C LEU A 40 4.62 5.56 -1.21
N PHE A 41 5.08 5.07 -2.36
CA PHE A 41 6.27 5.64 -3.00
C PHE A 41 6.04 5.75 -4.50
N GLY A 42 7.08 6.09 -5.26
CA GLY A 42 6.97 6.23 -6.70
C GLY A 42 6.24 7.50 -7.13
N SER A 43 5.69 7.49 -8.34
CA SER A 43 5.06 8.68 -8.92
C SER A 43 3.87 9.18 -8.14
N GLN A 44 3.09 8.29 -7.52
CA GLN A 44 1.94 8.70 -6.71
C GLN A 44 2.39 9.48 -5.47
N ALA A 45 3.51 9.08 -4.87
CA ALA A 45 4.05 9.79 -3.69
C ALA A 45 4.66 11.13 -4.08
N ARG A 46 5.32 11.20 -5.24
CA ARG A 46 5.95 12.44 -5.71
C ARG A 46 4.96 13.45 -6.27
N GLY A 47 3.75 13.01 -6.57
CA GLY A 47 2.72 13.89 -7.14
C GLY A 47 2.83 14.10 -8.64
N ASP A 48 3.66 13.30 -9.33
CA ASP A 48 3.80 13.38 -10.79
C ASP A 48 3.10 12.22 -11.51
N ALA A 49 2.22 11.52 -10.81
CA ALA A 49 1.49 10.41 -11.39
C ALA A 49 0.45 10.88 -12.40
N LYS A 50 0.27 10.08 -13.43
CA LYS A 50 -0.81 10.27 -14.39
C LYS A 50 -2.02 9.45 -13.93
N ALA A 51 -3.17 9.66 -14.58
CA ALA A 51 -4.40 8.98 -14.21
C ALA A 51 -4.28 7.45 -14.24
N ASP A 52 -3.43 6.93 -15.12
CA ASP A 52 -3.23 5.49 -15.27
C ASP A 52 -1.97 4.98 -14.56
N SER A 53 -1.33 5.80 -13.75
CA SER A 53 -0.12 5.40 -13.03
C SER A 53 -0.45 4.36 -11.96
N ASP A 54 0.47 3.41 -11.79
CA ASP A 54 0.35 2.37 -10.77
C ASP A 54 0.56 2.95 -9.38
N TYR A 55 0.07 2.24 -8.38
CA TYR A 55 0.40 2.53 -6.98
C TYR A 55 1.54 1.63 -6.56
N ASP A 56 2.57 2.23 -5.99
CA ASP A 56 3.74 1.51 -5.48
C ASP A 56 3.74 1.58 -3.97
N PHE A 57 3.66 0.42 -3.33
CA PHE A 57 3.63 0.33 -1.87
C PHE A 57 4.84 -0.41 -1.33
N TYR A 58 5.41 0.12 -0.27
CA TYR A 58 6.36 -0.60 0.55
C TYR A 58 5.63 -1.03 1.83
N ILE A 59 5.69 -2.32 2.14
CA ILE A 59 4.89 -2.89 3.21
C ILE A 59 5.77 -3.56 4.25
N LYS A 60 5.60 -3.17 5.51
CA LYS A 60 6.14 -3.89 6.64
C LYS A 60 5.13 -4.94 7.05
N ARG A 61 5.55 -6.20 7.06
CA ARG A 61 4.66 -7.35 7.16
C ARG A 61 3.83 -7.42 8.43
N GLY A 62 4.40 -7.03 9.55
CA GLY A 62 3.73 -7.28 10.81
C GLY A 62 3.53 -8.78 11.02
N LYS A 63 2.27 -9.19 11.16
CA LYS A 63 1.93 -10.62 11.36
C LYS A 63 1.63 -11.36 10.07
N MET A 64 1.58 -10.66 8.94
CA MET A 64 1.31 -11.32 7.67
C MET A 64 2.42 -12.29 7.31
N ARG A 65 2.05 -13.50 6.90
CA ARG A 65 2.99 -14.55 6.52
C ARG A 65 2.46 -15.31 5.33
N GLY A 66 3.40 -15.77 4.51
CA GLY A 66 3.10 -16.68 3.44
C GLY A 66 2.61 -16.04 2.17
N LEU A 67 2.69 -16.83 1.12
CA LEU A 67 2.37 -16.38 -0.23
C LEU A 67 0.88 -16.17 -0.45
N PHE A 68 0.06 -16.99 0.22
CA PHE A 68 -1.39 -16.87 0.08
C PHE A 68 -1.90 -15.55 0.63
N GLN A 69 -1.40 -15.13 1.80
CA GLN A 69 -1.79 -13.85 2.37
C GLN A 69 -1.31 -12.69 1.51
N LEU A 70 -0.09 -12.78 1.00
CA LEU A 70 0.45 -11.75 0.11
C LEU A 70 -0.40 -11.62 -1.17
N SER A 71 -0.76 -12.75 -1.78
CA SER A 71 -1.59 -12.74 -2.98
C SER A 71 -2.96 -12.14 -2.72
N ALA A 72 -3.57 -12.49 -1.59
CA ALA A 72 -4.87 -11.95 -1.21
C ALA A 72 -4.79 -10.45 -0.97
N LEU A 73 -3.75 -9.99 -0.29
CA LEU A 73 -3.50 -8.57 -0.06
C LEU A 73 -3.38 -7.80 -1.38
N PHE A 74 -2.60 -8.33 -2.31
CA PHE A 74 -2.41 -7.75 -3.63
C PHE A 74 -3.75 -7.59 -4.36
N ILE A 75 -4.56 -8.65 -4.35
CA ILE A 75 -5.87 -8.64 -5.01
C ILE A 75 -6.80 -7.63 -4.35
N ASP A 76 -6.83 -7.59 -3.02
CA ASP A 76 -7.68 -6.65 -2.30
C ASP A 76 -7.33 -5.19 -2.60
N LEU A 77 -6.03 -4.88 -2.62
CA LEU A 77 -5.58 -3.52 -2.95
C LEU A 77 -5.93 -3.16 -4.38
N LYS A 78 -5.68 -4.06 -5.31
CA LYS A 78 -5.97 -3.84 -6.71
C LYS A 78 -7.45 -3.59 -6.95
N LYS A 79 -8.31 -4.37 -6.30
CA LYS A 79 -9.76 -4.20 -6.43
C LYS A 79 -10.24 -2.89 -5.82
N ALA A 80 -9.69 -2.54 -4.67
CA ALA A 80 -10.12 -1.33 -3.96
C ALA A 80 -9.69 -0.07 -4.69
N LEU A 81 -8.51 -0.08 -5.30
CA LEU A 81 -7.94 1.10 -5.96
C LEU A 81 -8.25 1.17 -7.44
N HIS A 82 -8.69 0.06 -8.03
CA HIS A 82 -9.00 -0.05 -9.46
C HIS A 82 -7.81 0.35 -10.35
N LYS A 83 -6.60 0.03 -9.91
CA LYS A 83 -5.36 0.27 -10.64
C LYS A 83 -4.39 -0.85 -10.37
N GLU A 84 -3.37 -0.95 -11.20
CA GLU A 84 -2.29 -1.86 -10.95
C GLU A 84 -1.53 -1.43 -9.68
N VAL A 85 -1.05 -2.41 -8.95
CA VAL A 85 -0.39 -2.20 -7.68
C VAL A 85 0.92 -2.98 -7.67
N ASP A 86 2.00 -2.32 -7.28
CA ASP A 86 3.27 -2.98 -7.04
C ASP A 86 3.54 -2.99 -5.54
N ILE A 87 3.93 -4.14 -5.02
CA ILE A 87 4.21 -4.30 -3.60
C ILE A 87 5.66 -4.70 -3.42
N VAL A 88 6.37 -3.91 -2.61
CA VAL A 88 7.71 -4.25 -2.14
C VAL A 88 7.57 -4.58 -0.66
N LEU A 89 7.87 -5.82 -0.30
CA LEU A 89 7.82 -6.24 1.09
C LEU A 89 9.13 -5.93 1.80
N GLU A 90 9.02 -5.64 3.09
CA GLU A 90 10.18 -5.51 3.95
C GLU A 90 11.01 -6.79 3.85
N PRO A 91 12.31 -6.69 3.59
CA PRO A 91 13.14 -7.88 3.44
C PRO A 91 13.30 -8.64 4.75
N VAL A 92 13.29 -9.96 4.63
CA VAL A 92 13.50 -10.83 5.78
C VAL A 92 14.97 -10.76 6.23
N THR A 93 15.87 -10.65 5.27
CA THR A 93 17.30 -10.50 5.54
C THR A 93 17.77 -9.20 4.91
N LYS A 94 18.62 -8.48 5.66
CA LYS A 94 19.16 -7.21 5.17
C LYS A 94 20.30 -7.46 4.20
N ARG A 95 20.03 -7.30 2.91
CA ARG A 95 21.03 -7.34 1.86
C ARG A 95 21.40 -5.93 1.47
N LYS A 96 22.57 -5.78 0.88
CA LYS A 96 23.06 -4.48 0.43
C LYS A 96 22.08 -3.79 -0.52
N LEU A 97 21.53 -4.56 -1.46
CA LEU A 97 20.54 -4.05 -2.41
C LEU A 97 19.28 -3.58 -1.71
N ASP A 98 18.82 -4.35 -0.74
CA ASP A 98 17.62 -4.00 0.03
C ASP A 98 17.82 -2.72 0.83
N TYR A 99 19.04 -2.49 1.32
CA TYR A 99 19.37 -1.27 2.04
C TYR A 99 19.16 -0.03 1.18
N PHE A 100 19.63 -0.06 -0.07
CA PHE A 100 19.47 1.08 -0.97
C PHE A 100 18.00 1.31 -1.32
N LEU A 101 17.25 0.24 -1.53
CA LEU A 101 15.83 0.34 -1.81
C LEU A 101 15.08 0.97 -0.65
N VAL A 102 15.33 0.49 0.56
CA VAL A 102 14.67 1.01 1.76
C VAL A 102 15.05 2.47 2.01
N LYS A 103 16.31 2.82 1.77
CA LYS A 103 16.76 4.21 1.92
C LYS A 103 16.04 5.14 0.95
N GLY A 104 15.86 4.71 -0.29
CA GLY A 104 15.11 5.49 -1.28
C GLY A 104 13.66 5.67 -0.89
N ILE A 105 13.03 4.61 -0.39
CA ILE A 105 11.64 4.65 0.07
C ILE A 105 11.49 5.58 1.26
N LYS A 106 12.42 5.56 2.21
CA LYS A 106 12.40 6.46 3.36
C LYS A 106 12.52 7.92 2.95
N LYS A 107 13.24 8.19 1.88
CA LYS A 107 13.42 9.56 1.39
C LYS A 107 12.16 10.09 0.73
N ASP A 108 11.52 9.29 -0.12
CA ASP A 108 10.40 9.74 -0.94
C ASP A 108 9.05 9.15 -0.53
N GLY A 109 9.06 8.14 0.34
CA GLY A 109 7.86 7.43 0.74
C GLY A 109 6.99 8.22 1.70
N ILE A 110 5.70 8.03 1.58
CA ILE A 110 4.70 8.64 2.47
C ILE A 110 4.05 7.54 3.28
N LEU A 111 4.10 7.65 4.61
CA LEU A 111 3.43 6.68 5.49
C LEU A 111 1.92 6.88 5.37
N ILE A 112 1.21 5.83 4.95
CA ILE A 112 -0.24 5.88 4.80
C ILE A 112 -0.98 5.00 5.80
N TYR A 113 -0.29 4.08 6.47
CA TYR A 113 -0.87 3.23 7.49
C TYR A 113 0.22 2.77 8.46
N GLU A 114 -0.10 2.80 9.74
CA GLU A 114 0.77 2.25 10.77
C GLU A 114 -0.08 1.61 11.85
N ASN A 115 0.31 0.40 12.26
CA ASN A 115 -0.36 -0.31 13.34
C ASN A 115 0.28 0.05 14.67
N LEU A 116 -0.31 0.99 15.36
CA LEU A 116 0.22 1.49 16.64
C LEU A 116 0.13 0.45 17.74
N ASN A 117 -0.89 -0.40 17.71
CA ASN A 117 -1.06 -1.46 18.71
C ASN A 117 0.09 -2.46 18.68
N ASN A 118 0.54 -2.79 17.49
CA ASN A 118 1.66 -3.71 17.32
C ASN A 118 2.93 -3.13 17.93
N LYS A 119 3.13 -1.84 17.75
CA LYS A 119 4.27 -1.12 18.28
C LYS A 119 4.27 -1.10 19.81
N TYR A 120 3.11 -0.83 20.40
CA TYR A 120 2.97 -0.78 21.85
C TYR A 120 3.18 -2.15 22.50
N THR A 121 2.70 -3.19 21.87
CA THR A 121 2.88 -4.56 22.37
C THR A 121 4.37 -4.89 22.49
N GLY A 122 5.14 -4.48 21.50
CA GLY A 122 6.58 -4.66 21.54
C GLY A 122 7.22 -3.92 22.71
N ASP A 123 6.79 -2.71 22.94
CA ASP A 123 7.33 -1.87 24.03
C ASP A 123 7.02 -2.44 25.40
N GLU A 124 5.82 -2.94 25.60
CA GLU A 124 5.40 -3.49 26.88
C GLU A 124 6.20 -4.72 27.28
N ASN A 125 6.61 -5.49 26.30
CA ASN A 125 7.35 -6.72 26.53
C ASN A 125 8.86 -6.52 26.50
N GLY A 126 9.26 -5.35 26.10
CA GLY A 126 10.67 -5.01 26.00
C GLY A 126 11.27 -4.54 27.30
#